data_35beeb6f4558c32a616c3e08a9620e32
#
_entry.id   35beeb6f4558c32a616c3e08a9620e32
#
_cell.length_a   1.000
_cell.length_b   1.000
_cell.length_c   1.000
_cell.angle_alpha   90.00
_cell.angle_beta   90.00
_cell.angle_gamma   90.00
#
_symmetry.space_group_name_H-M   'P 1'
#
loop_
_entity.id
_entity.type
_entity.pdbx_description
1 polymer ?
#
loop_
_entity_poly.entity_id
_entity_poly.type
_entity_poly.pdbx_seq_one_letter_code
_entity_poly.pdbx_strand_id
1 'polypeptide(L)'
;MEALLNVVRTVNSYLSDYILIVLLIGAGLMFSFKTKFVQVRCFGEGMRKVFGKINLNGGRQESGLSSFQALSTAIAAQVGTGNIVGACGAILTGGPGAIFWMWCIAFFGMATIYAEAVLAQITRVKNKDGEVLGGPVYYIKTAFKGKFGSFLAGFFAVAIILALGFMGCMVQSNSIGAACNTAFGIPSWVVGIIIAAISAFVFLGGIQRIAAVTEKLVPIMALLYIVGGLAVLVFRIKYVPETFGMIFKYAFQPNAIIGGGIGYALKTAISQGVKRGLFSNEAGMGSTPHAHALANVEKPHDQGVVAMIGVFIDTFVVLTMTALIVISTLYAGDGILASGAAEGVDKTNMAQLAFSSVFGSGVGNSFVAICLLFFAFSTILGWNMFGKINVEYLFGKKATAVYSVIAVAFIFLGSCLSNDLVWELTDMFNQLMVIPNVIALVALSGLVVKCAKRK
;
A
#
# COMPACT_ATOMS: atom_id res chain seq x y z
N MET A 1 24.70 -11.58 -7.73
CA MET A 1 23.32 -11.33 -7.27
C MET A 1 23.23 -11.33 -5.75
N GLU A 2 23.78 -12.32 -5.06
CA GLU A 2 23.82 -12.38 -3.58
C GLU A 2 24.50 -11.18 -2.91
N ALA A 3 25.63 -10.70 -3.43
CA ALA A 3 26.30 -9.52 -2.88
C ALA A 3 25.41 -8.26 -2.91
N LEU A 4 24.68 -8.04 -4.02
CA LEU A 4 23.73 -6.95 -4.13
C LEU A 4 22.58 -7.12 -3.12
N LEU A 5 22.02 -8.31 -3.01
CA LEU A 5 20.94 -8.61 -2.07
C LEU A 5 21.39 -8.34 -0.62
N ASN A 6 22.58 -8.72 -0.25
CA ASN A 6 23.13 -8.49 1.10
C ASN A 6 23.34 -6.99 1.39
N VAL A 7 23.83 -6.21 0.41
CA VAL A 7 23.95 -4.76 0.56
C VAL A 7 22.57 -4.11 0.75
N VAL A 8 21.60 -4.47 -0.09
CA VAL A 8 20.23 -3.93 0.01
C VAL A 8 19.59 -4.31 1.34
N ARG A 9 19.72 -5.55 1.80
CA ARG A 9 19.24 -5.99 3.12
C ARG A 9 19.86 -5.19 4.27
N THR A 10 21.17 -4.93 4.19
CA THR A 10 21.86 -4.13 5.21
C THR A 10 21.33 -2.70 5.24
N VAL A 11 21.17 -2.05 4.08
CA VAL A 11 20.58 -0.71 3.99
C VAL A 11 19.15 -0.71 4.54
N ASN A 12 18.34 -1.69 4.14
CA ASN A 12 16.96 -1.84 4.61
C ASN A 12 16.86 -2.00 6.13
N SER A 13 17.77 -2.75 6.76
CA SER A 13 17.74 -2.93 8.21
C SER A 13 17.92 -1.60 8.96
N TYR A 14 18.82 -0.73 8.52
CA TYR A 14 18.99 0.60 9.11
C TYR A 14 17.79 1.51 8.83
N LEU A 15 17.30 1.53 7.60
CA LEU A 15 16.14 2.35 7.24
C LEU A 15 14.88 1.91 7.97
N SER A 16 14.55 0.62 7.96
CA SER A 16 13.32 0.08 8.54
C SER A 16 13.31 0.12 10.05
N ASP A 17 14.41 -0.28 10.69
CA ASP A 17 14.44 -0.52 12.13
C ASP A 17 14.58 0.75 12.97
N TYR A 18 15.05 1.85 12.36
CA TYR A 18 15.32 3.09 13.07
C TYR A 18 14.65 4.30 12.40
N ILE A 19 15.03 4.62 11.15
CA ILE A 19 14.62 5.87 10.50
C ILE A 19 13.11 5.87 10.23
N LEU A 20 12.60 4.82 9.63
CA LEU A 20 11.20 4.71 9.23
C LEU A 20 10.26 4.73 10.44
N ILE A 21 10.59 3.98 11.49
CA ILE A 21 9.80 3.93 12.73
C ILE A 21 9.68 5.33 13.34
N VAL A 22 10.80 6.03 13.49
CA VAL A 22 10.82 7.39 14.08
C VAL A 22 10.03 8.37 13.21
N LEU A 23 10.24 8.36 11.90
CA LEU A 23 9.57 9.29 11.00
C LEU A 23 8.07 9.07 10.93
N LEU A 24 7.62 7.83 10.77
CA LEU A 24 6.20 7.53 10.59
C LEU A 24 5.40 7.65 11.88
N ILE A 25 5.91 7.09 12.97
CA ILE A 25 5.26 7.21 14.27
C ILE A 25 5.31 8.66 14.74
N GLY A 26 6.47 9.32 14.59
CA GLY A 26 6.63 10.73 14.96
C GLY A 26 5.69 11.66 14.18
N ALA A 27 5.60 11.51 12.86
CA ALA A 27 4.68 12.29 12.03
C ALA A 27 3.22 11.99 12.38
N GLY A 28 2.87 10.71 12.52
CA GLY A 28 1.51 10.28 12.85
C GLY A 28 1.04 10.78 14.20
N LEU A 29 1.88 10.70 15.24
CA LEU A 29 1.62 11.29 16.55
C LEU A 29 1.48 12.81 16.47
N MET A 30 2.45 13.48 15.83
CA MET A 30 2.42 14.93 15.68
C MET A 30 1.12 15.41 15.01
N PHE A 31 0.71 14.79 13.89
CA PHE A 31 -0.53 15.16 13.22
C PHE A 31 -1.76 14.78 14.04
N SER A 32 -1.79 13.62 14.70
CA SER A 32 -2.88 13.25 15.59
C SER A 32 -3.11 14.31 16.66
N PHE A 33 -2.07 14.73 17.37
CA PHE A 33 -2.20 15.77 18.40
C PHE A 33 -2.53 17.15 17.81
N LYS A 34 -1.80 17.60 16.79
CA LYS A 34 -2.00 18.93 16.19
C LYS A 34 -3.39 19.10 15.56
N THR A 35 -3.97 18.02 15.00
CA THR A 35 -5.31 18.03 14.41
C THR A 35 -6.40 17.62 15.39
N LYS A 36 -6.07 17.41 16.67
CA LYS A 36 -6.99 16.94 17.72
C LYS A 36 -7.63 15.60 17.35
N PHE A 37 -6.82 14.64 16.96
CA PHE A 37 -7.24 13.30 16.53
C PHE A 37 -8.29 13.34 15.42
N VAL A 38 -7.95 13.96 14.29
CA VAL A 38 -8.84 14.06 13.12
C VAL A 38 -9.36 12.69 12.68
N GLN A 39 -8.54 11.64 12.79
CA GLN A 39 -8.91 10.26 12.45
C GLN A 39 -10.03 9.68 13.32
N VAL A 40 -10.25 10.22 14.52
CA VAL A 40 -11.38 9.85 15.39
C VAL A 40 -12.53 10.84 15.19
N ARG A 41 -12.24 12.13 15.32
CA ARG A 41 -13.23 13.21 15.32
C ARG A 41 -13.98 13.34 14.00
N CYS A 42 -13.29 13.15 12.86
CA CYS A 42 -13.87 13.27 11.53
C CYS A 42 -14.11 11.91 10.85
N PHE A 43 -13.99 10.78 11.58
CA PHE A 43 -14.19 9.44 11.02
C PHE A 43 -15.59 9.28 10.41
N GLY A 44 -16.65 9.62 11.16
CA GLY A 44 -18.02 9.52 10.67
C GLY A 44 -18.30 10.44 9.48
N GLU A 45 -17.65 11.63 9.41
CA GLU A 45 -17.73 12.50 8.23
C GLU A 45 -17.08 11.84 7.01
N GLY A 46 -15.88 11.25 7.17
CA GLY A 46 -15.20 10.52 6.12
C GLY A 46 -16.02 9.34 5.60
N MET A 47 -16.56 8.51 6.50
CA MET A 47 -17.44 7.39 6.14
C MET A 47 -18.65 7.84 5.32
N ARG A 48 -19.31 8.92 5.74
CA ARG A 48 -20.46 9.48 5.00
C ARG A 48 -20.06 10.03 3.62
N LYS A 49 -18.88 10.64 3.48
CA LYS A 49 -18.39 11.14 2.18
C LYS A 49 -18.03 10.01 1.22
N VAL A 50 -17.47 8.92 1.74
CA VAL A 50 -17.10 7.74 0.94
C VAL A 50 -18.33 6.94 0.54
N PHE A 51 -19.18 6.55 1.51
CA PHE A 51 -20.28 5.61 1.28
C PHE A 51 -21.63 6.27 1.01
N GLY A 52 -21.81 7.54 1.41
CA GLY A 52 -23.08 8.26 1.22
C GLY A 52 -23.33 8.77 -0.20
N LYS A 53 -22.33 8.79 -1.07
CA LYS A 53 -22.40 9.27 -2.46
C LYS A 53 -21.59 8.39 -3.40
N ILE A 54 -21.74 7.07 -3.27
CA ILE A 54 -21.11 6.13 -4.21
C ILE A 54 -21.79 6.32 -5.56
N ASN A 55 -21.06 6.87 -6.52
CA ASN A 55 -21.48 6.94 -7.92
C ASN A 55 -20.45 6.20 -8.78
N LEU A 56 -20.77 4.96 -9.12
CA LEU A 56 -19.93 4.09 -9.96
C LEU A 56 -19.82 4.57 -11.42
N ASN A 57 -20.59 5.57 -11.79
CA ASN A 57 -20.56 6.22 -13.08
C ASN A 57 -20.09 7.67 -12.95
N GLY A 58 -19.04 7.91 -12.15
CA GLY A 58 -18.41 9.22 -12.01
C GLY A 58 -18.08 9.80 -13.38
N GLY A 59 -18.89 10.72 -13.87
CA GLY A 59 -18.82 11.27 -15.22
C GLY A 59 -17.43 11.88 -15.50
N ARG A 60 -17.06 11.93 -16.79
CA ARG A 60 -15.84 12.58 -17.24
C ARG A 60 -15.81 14.03 -16.75
N GLN A 61 -14.87 14.34 -15.88
CA GLN A 61 -14.66 15.71 -15.41
C GLN A 61 -13.92 16.51 -16.48
N GLU A 62 -14.25 17.78 -16.63
CA GLU A 62 -13.53 18.67 -17.56
C GLU A 62 -12.03 18.79 -17.20
N SER A 63 -11.70 18.74 -15.90
CA SER A 63 -10.32 18.67 -15.41
C SER A 63 -10.24 17.89 -14.10
N GLY A 64 -9.24 17.01 -13.97
CA GLY A 64 -9.04 16.17 -12.78
C GLY A 64 -9.95 14.95 -12.72
N LEU A 65 -10.22 14.46 -11.51
CA LEU A 65 -11.00 13.27 -11.19
C LEU A 65 -12.13 13.62 -10.23
N SER A 66 -13.20 12.81 -10.20
CA SER A 66 -14.15 12.89 -9.09
C SER A 66 -13.48 12.46 -7.78
N SER A 67 -14.02 12.88 -6.62
CA SER A 67 -13.47 12.47 -5.31
C SER A 67 -13.49 10.93 -5.16
N PHE A 68 -14.50 10.26 -5.69
CA PHE A 68 -14.59 8.80 -5.68
C PHE A 68 -13.57 8.13 -6.61
N GLN A 69 -13.34 8.67 -7.81
CA GLN A 69 -12.29 8.19 -8.71
C GLN A 69 -10.89 8.35 -8.11
N ALA A 70 -10.62 9.49 -7.48
CA ALA A 70 -9.37 9.74 -6.80
C ALA A 70 -9.16 8.79 -5.60
N LEU A 71 -10.20 8.55 -4.80
CA LEU A 71 -10.18 7.57 -3.72
C LEU A 71 -9.97 6.15 -4.25
N SER A 72 -10.74 5.75 -5.27
CA SER A 72 -10.61 4.41 -5.87
C SER A 72 -9.21 4.19 -6.45
N THR A 73 -8.61 5.21 -7.05
CA THR A 73 -7.23 5.14 -7.54
C THR A 73 -6.22 5.03 -6.39
N ALA A 74 -6.44 5.76 -5.29
CA ALA A 74 -5.62 5.66 -4.09
C ALA A 74 -5.76 4.27 -3.43
N ILE A 75 -6.98 3.76 -3.27
CA ILE A 75 -7.23 2.41 -2.74
C ILE A 75 -6.65 1.34 -3.68
N ALA A 76 -6.74 1.51 -4.99
CA ALA A 76 -6.11 0.61 -5.96
C ALA A 76 -4.60 0.50 -5.76
N ALA A 77 -3.95 1.62 -5.42
CA ALA A 77 -2.53 1.64 -5.10
C ALA A 77 -2.25 0.96 -3.74
N GLN A 78 -3.04 1.23 -2.72
CA GLN A 78 -2.90 0.70 -1.37
C GLN A 78 -3.22 -0.80 -1.30
N VAL A 79 -4.40 -1.21 -1.76
CA VAL A 79 -4.89 -2.60 -1.66
C VAL A 79 -4.28 -3.45 -2.78
N GLY A 80 -3.14 -4.02 -2.51
CA GLY A 80 -2.34 -4.82 -3.43
C GLY A 80 -1.76 -6.08 -2.78
N THR A 81 -0.56 -6.47 -3.23
CA THR A 81 0.18 -7.58 -2.61
C THR A 81 0.49 -7.34 -1.13
N GLY A 82 0.55 -6.08 -0.69
CA GLY A 82 0.78 -5.70 0.71
C GLY A 82 -0.23 -6.31 1.67
N ASN A 83 -1.50 -6.32 1.28
CA ASN A 83 -2.61 -6.81 2.11
C ASN A 83 -2.66 -8.34 2.22
N ILE A 84 -2.11 -9.07 1.26
CA ILE A 84 -2.09 -10.53 1.25
C ILE A 84 -0.68 -11.03 1.54
N VAL A 85 0.24 -10.90 0.59
CA VAL A 85 1.62 -11.42 0.71
C VAL A 85 2.43 -10.64 1.75
N GLY A 86 2.24 -9.31 1.83
CA GLY A 86 2.89 -8.46 2.83
C GLY A 86 2.46 -8.80 4.25
N ALA A 87 1.16 -8.97 4.48
CA ALA A 87 0.60 -9.40 5.77
C ALA A 87 1.10 -10.80 6.16
N CYS A 88 1.10 -11.75 5.22
CA CYS A 88 1.67 -13.09 5.43
C CYS A 88 3.16 -13.01 5.81
N GLY A 89 3.94 -12.18 5.11
CA GLY A 89 5.36 -11.97 5.42
C GLY A 89 5.59 -11.35 6.80
N ALA A 90 4.74 -10.39 7.22
CA ALA A 90 4.80 -9.83 8.57
C ALA A 90 4.51 -10.88 9.65
N ILE A 91 3.48 -11.70 9.44
CA ILE A 91 3.12 -12.79 10.37
C ILE A 91 4.20 -13.85 10.41
N LEU A 92 4.73 -14.26 9.26
CA LEU A 92 5.76 -15.31 9.18
C LEU A 92 7.07 -14.90 9.85
N THR A 93 7.49 -13.64 9.68
CA THR A 93 8.77 -13.12 10.20
C THR A 93 8.63 -12.50 11.59
N GLY A 94 7.55 -11.75 11.83
CA GLY A 94 7.31 -10.99 13.07
C GLY A 94 6.34 -11.66 14.04
N GLY A 95 5.78 -12.82 13.65
CA GLY A 95 4.71 -13.50 14.39
C GLY A 95 3.35 -12.79 14.26
N PRO A 96 2.28 -13.40 14.82
CA PRO A 96 0.92 -12.82 14.81
C PRO A 96 0.86 -11.41 15.41
N GLY A 97 1.74 -11.08 16.36
CA GLY A 97 1.82 -9.77 16.99
C GLY A 97 2.21 -8.62 16.06
N ALA A 98 2.86 -8.90 14.91
CA ALA A 98 3.17 -7.88 13.91
C ALA A 98 1.90 -7.16 13.40
N ILE A 99 0.76 -7.84 13.38
CA ILE A 99 -0.53 -7.28 12.97
C ILE A 99 -0.98 -6.15 13.90
N PHE A 100 -0.80 -6.30 15.20
CA PHE A 100 -1.07 -5.21 16.15
C PHE A 100 -0.28 -3.94 15.81
N TRP A 101 0.99 -4.08 15.47
CA TRP A 101 1.84 -2.95 15.08
C TRP A 101 1.45 -2.37 13.72
N MET A 102 0.93 -3.19 12.79
CA MET A 102 0.33 -2.69 11.55
C MET A 102 -0.93 -1.85 11.84
N TRP A 103 -1.78 -2.25 12.79
CA TRP A 103 -2.91 -1.43 13.23
C TRP A 103 -2.48 -0.11 13.88
N CYS A 104 -1.44 -0.15 14.72
CA CYS A 104 -0.91 1.06 15.34
C CYS A 104 -0.41 2.06 14.29
N ILE A 105 0.39 1.60 13.32
CA ILE A 105 0.91 2.49 12.28
C ILE A 105 -0.20 3.01 11.37
N ALA A 106 -1.23 2.21 11.09
CA ALA A 106 -2.38 2.63 10.31
C ALA A 106 -3.22 3.68 11.05
N PHE A 107 -3.47 3.51 12.35
CA PHE A 107 -4.22 4.47 13.15
C PHE A 107 -3.56 5.85 13.15
N PHE A 108 -2.26 5.91 13.39
CA PHE A 108 -1.51 7.17 13.32
C PHE A 108 -1.32 7.63 11.86
N GLY A 109 -1.17 6.69 10.93
CA GLY A 109 -1.10 6.92 9.50
C GLY A 109 -2.34 7.60 8.92
N MET A 110 -3.53 7.34 9.47
CA MET A 110 -4.76 8.05 9.07
C MET A 110 -4.64 9.57 9.24
N ALA A 111 -3.99 10.06 10.30
CA ALA A 111 -3.75 11.48 10.48
C ALA A 111 -2.65 12.01 9.52
N THR A 112 -1.66 11.18 9.20
CA THR A 112 -0.60 11.53 8.24
C THR A 112 -1.16 11.64 6.84
N ILE A 113 -1.93 10.66 6.37
CA ILE A 113 -2.50 10.68 5.01
C ILE A 113 -3.54 11.80 4.85
N TYR A 114 -4.26 12.15 5.93
CA TYR A 114 -5.09 13.34 5.96
C TYR A 114 -4.27 14.59 5.64
N ALA A 115 -3.11 14.74 6.28
CA ALA A 115 -2.20 15.86 6.05
C ALA A 115 -1.65 15.86 4.62
N GLU A 116 -1.25 14.70 4.10
CA GLU A 116 -0.78 14.51 2.73
C GLU A 116 -1.83 14.94 1.70
N ALA A 117 -3.06 14.45 1.84
CA ALA A 117 -4.14 14.77 0.91
C ALA A 117 -4.56 16.26 0.97
N VAL A 118 -4.60 16.84 2.17
CA VAL A 118 -4.87 18.28 2.35
C VAL A 118 -3.80 19.12 1.68
N LEU A 119 -2.51 18.81 1.88
CA LEU A 119 -1.42 19.55 1.26
C LEU A 119 -1.39 19.37 -0.26
N ALA A 120 -1.66 18.16 -0.74
CA ALA A 120 -1.76 17.90 -2.17
C ALA A 120 -2.86 18.74 -2.85
N GLN A 121 -4.00 18.90 -2.19
CA GLN A 121 -5.08 19.76 -2.67
C GLN A 121 -4.72 21.26 -2.64
N ILE A 122 -4.01 21.73 -1.61
CA ILE A 122 -3.62 23.14 -1.47
C ILE A 122 -2.56 23.53 -2.51
N THR A 123 -1.64 22.62 -2.83
CA THR A 123 -0.44 22.91 -3.63
C THR A 123 -0.52 22.41 -5.06
N ARG A 124 -1.64 21.82 -5.48
CA ARG A 124 -1.85 21.37 -6.85
C ARG A 124 -1.77 22.54 -7.84
N VAL A 125 -1.32 22.25 -9.03
CA VAL A 125 -1.19 23.23 -10.12
C VAL A 125 -1.93 22.75 -11.37
N LYS A 126 -2.23 23.66 -12.28
CA LYS A 126 -2.69 23.33 -13.62
C LYS A 126 -1.53 23.54 -14.61
N ASN A 127 -1.29 22.57 -15.47
CA ASN A 127 -0.32 22.70 -16.54
C ASN A 127 -0.89 23.57 -17.69
N LYS A 128 -0.09 23.80 -18.73
CA LYS A 128 -0.49 24.60 -19.89
C LYS A 128 -1.69 24.03 -20.66
N ASP A 129 -1.90 22.73 -20.57
CA ASP A 129 -3.01 22.01 -21.20
C ASP A 129 -4.27 21.99 -20.30
N GLY A 130 -4.27 22.65 -19.14
CA GLY A 130 -5.37 22.67 -18.18
C GLY A 130 -5.46 21.43 -17.31
N GLU A 131 -4.53 20.47 -17.43
CA GLU A 131 -4.52 19.26 -16.61
C GLU A 131 -4.04 19.57 -15.18
N VAL A 132 -4.67 18.95 -14.20
CA VAL A 132 -4.29 19.09 -12.79
C VAL A 132 -3.10 18.20 -12.50
N LEU A 133 -2.06 18.78 -11.91
CA LEU A 133 -0.88 18.08 -11.42
C LEU A 133 -0.70 18.38 -9.93
N GLY A 134 -0.28 17.38 -9.16
CA GLY A 134 -0.04 17.56 -7.73
C GLY A 134 0.66 16.35 -7.12
N GLY A 135 0.94 16.46 -5.83
CA GLY A 135 1.66 15.45 -5.08
C GLY A 135 2.85 16.05 -4.32
N PRO A 136 3.70 15.21 -3.70
CA PRO A 136 4.76 15.69 -2.81
C PRO A 136 5.74 16.68 -3.41
N VAL A 137 6.12 16.52 -4.66
CA VAL A 137 7.07 17.46 -5.32
C VAL A 137 6.59 18.93 -5.24
N TYR A 138 5.28 19.14 -5.29
CA TYR A 138 4.70 20.49 -5.24
C TYR A 138 4.68 21.05 -3.81
N TYR A 139 4.27 20.27 -2.81
CA TYR A 139 4.32 20.77 -1.45
C TYR A 139 5.73 20.79 -0.85
N ILE A 140 6.67 19.92 -1.28
CA ILE A 140 8.09 20.03 -0.94
C ILE A 140 8.65 21.37 -1.39
N LYS A 141 8.36 21.79 -2.65
CA LYS A 141 8.78 23.10 -3.16
C LYS A 141 8.07 24.27 -2.48
N THR A 142 6.88 24.06 -1.94
CA THR A 142 6.16 25.04 -1.13
C THR A 142 6.79 25.18 0.25
N ALA A 143 7.21 24.06 0.85
CA ALA A 143 7.87 24.02 2.16
C ALA A 143 9.29 24.65 2.11
N PHE A 144 10.04 24.34 1.06
CA PHE A 144 11.45 24.71 0.91
C PHE A 144 11.67 25.41 -0.44
N LYS A 145 11.98 26.69 -0.38
CA LYS A 145 12.27 27.50 -1.58
C LYS A 145 13.72 27.34 -2.03
N GLY A 146 13.99 27.68 -3.29
CA GLY A 146 15.33 27.71 -3.84
C GLY A 146 15.92 26.33 -4.19
N LYS A 147 17.25 26.24 -4.20
CA LYS A 147 17.99 25.04 -4.64
C LYS A 147 17.72 23.81 -3.77
N PHE A 148 17.60 24.00 -2.45
CA PHE A 148 17.35 22.91 -1.51
C PHE A 148 15.98 22.26 -1.75
N GLY A 149 14.92 23.07 -1.90
CA GLY A 149 13.59 22.54 -2.20
C GLY A 149 13.52 21.82 -3.55
N SER A 150 14.23 22.35 -4.56
CA SER A 150 14.31 21.70 -5.88
C SER A 150 15.06 20.37 -5.82
N PHE A 151 16.16 20.30 -5.06
CA PHE A 151 16.90 19.06 -4.83
C PHE A 151 16.03 18.00 -4.11
N LEU A 152 15.36 18.40 -3.03
CA LEU A 152 14.54 17.49 -2.23
C LEU A 152 13.33 16.96 -3.02
N ALA A 153 12.68 17.83 -3.82
CA ALA A 153 11.60 17.43 -4.72
C ALA A 153 12.10 16.52 -5.84
N GLY A 154 13.26 16.79 -6.42
CA GLY A 154 13.89 15.93 -7.42
C GLY A 154 14.27 14.56 -6.85
N PHE A 155 14.84 14.52 -5.63
CA PHE A 155 15.15 13.27 -4.94
C PHE A 155 13.88 12.44 -4.71
N PHE A 156 12.80 13.05 -4.20
CA PHE A 156 11.52 12.38 -4.05
C PHE A 156 10.99 11.82 -5.38
N ALA A 157 11.03 12.65 -6.44
CA ALA A 157 10.53 12.24 -7.75
C ALA A 157 11.29 11.03 -8.33
N VAL A 158 12.63 11.01 -8.19
CA VAL A 158 13.44 9.85 -8.60
C VAL A 158 13.11 8.63 -7.73
N ALA A 159 13.03 8.82 -6.41
CA ALA A 159 12.74 7.73 -5.48
C ALA A 159 11.39 7.05 -5.78
N ILE A 160 10.32 7.82 -6.01
CA ILE A 160 8.99 7.25 -6.31
C ILE A 160 8.93 6.59 -7.68
N ILE A 161 9.63 7.11 -8.69
CA ILE A 161 9.71 6.45 -10.00
C ILE A 161 10.36 5.07 -9.87
N LEU A 162 11.47 4.98 -9.13
CA LEU A 162 12.15 3.72 -8.87
C LEU A 162 11.33 2.80 -7.96
N ALA A 163 10.79 3.34 -6.86
CA ALA A 163 10.03 2.58 -5.86
C ALA A 163 8.76 1.98 -6.45
N LEU A 164 7.90 2.81 -7.00
CA LEU A 164 6.54 2.41 -7.41
C LEU A 164 6.45 2.18 -8.92
N GLY A 165 7.04 3.07 -9.72
CA GLY A 165 6.98 2.99 -11.16
C GLY A 165 7.64 1.75 -11.73
N PHE A 166 8.71 1.28 -11.11
CA PHE A 166 9.49 0.13 -11.58
C PHE A 166 9.49 -1.03 -10.57
N MET A 167 10.17 -0.89 -9.44
CA MET A 167 10.37 -2.01 -8.50
C MET A 167 9.05 -2.48 -7.88
N GLY A 168 8.16 -1.58 -7.51
CA GLY A 168 6.85 -1.91 -6.98
C GLY A 168 5.99 -2.67 -7.98
N CYS A 169 5.96 -2.24 -9.24
CA CYS A 169 5.27 -2.98 -10.31
C CYS A 169 5.83 -4.39 -10.50
N MET A 170 7.16 -4.58 -10.31
CA MET A 170 7.79 -5.91 -10.31
C MET A 170 7.27 -6.80 -9.19
N VAL A 171 7.14 -6.27 -7.95
CA VAL A 171 6.58 -7.03 -6.80
C VAL A 171 5.17 -7.50 -7.09
N GLN A 172 4.33 -6.62 -7.65
CA GLN A 172 2.96 -6.96 -7.98
C GLN A 172 2.91 -8.08 -9.03
N SER A 173 3.64 -7.93 -10.14
CA SER A 173 3.69 -8.94 -11.20
C SER A 173 4.29 -10.27 -10.73
N ASN A 174 5.35 -10.22 -9.92
CA ASN A 174 5.98 -11.39 -9.31
C ASN A 174 4.97 -12.20 -8.47
N SER A 175 4.22 -11.51 -7.62
CA SER A 175 3.23 -12.14 -6.74
C SER A 175 2.07 -12.75 -7.51
N ILE A 176 1.58 -12.08 -8.56
CA ILE A 176 0.56 -12.65 -9.46
C ILE A 176 1.09 -13.93 -10.13
N GLY A 177 2.31 -13.87 -10.66
CA GLY A 177 2.96 -15.01 -11.32
C GLY A 177 3.10 -16.21 -10.40
N ALA A 178 3.59 -15.99 -9.16
CA ALA A 178 3.73 -17.04 -8.16
C ALA A 178 2.38 -17.68 -7.77
N ALA A 179 1.36 -16.87 -7.52
CA ALA A 179 0.03 -17.35 -7.16
C ALA A 179 -0.65 -18.13 -8.29
N CYS A 180 -0.53 -17.66 -9.53
CA CYS A 180 -1.05 -18.37 -10.70
C CYS A 180 -0.30 -19.67 -11.00
N ASN A 181 1.01 -19.71 -10.75
CA ASN A 181 1.77 -20.93 -10.85
C ASN A 181 1.31 -21.98 -9.84
N THR A 182 1.14 -21.58 -8.58
CA THR A 182 0.63 -22.47 -7.51
C THR A 182 -0.80 -22.96 -7.78
N ALA A 183 -1.68 -22.08 -8.31
CA ALA A 183 -3.10 -22.42 -8.50
C ALA A 183 -3.37 -23.21 -9.79
N PHE A 184 -2.70 -22.85 -10.89
CA PHE A 184 -3.04 -23.31 -12.23
C PHE A 184 -1.87 -24.00 -12.96
N GLY A 185 -0.67 -24.06 -12.36
CA GLY A 185 0.52 -24.58 -13.02
C GLY A 185 1.03 -23.72 -14.19
N ILE A 186 0.54 -22.48 -14.32
CA ILE A 186 0.95 -21.57 -15.38
C ILE A 186 2.33 -20.99 -15.06
N PRO A 187 3.33 -21.09 -15.93
CA PRO A 187 4.63 -20.49 -15.69
C PRO A 187 4.54 -18.99 -15.45
N SER A 188 5.24 -18.45 -14.45
CA SER A 188 5.14 -17.05 -14.06
C SER A 188 5.48 -16.08 -15.19
N TRP A 189 6.41 -16.43 -16.09
CA TRP A 189 6.75 -15.58 -17.23
C TRP A 189 5.59 -15.43 -18.25
N VAL A 190 4.74 -16.47 -18.41
CA VAL A 190 3.55 -16.42 -19.26
C VAL A 190 2.54 -15.42 -18.68
N VAL A 191 2.30 -15.53 -17.37
CA VAL A 191 1.45 -14.60 -16.62
C VAL A 191 2.00 -13.17 -16.75
N GLY A 192 3.33 -13.01 -16.63
CA GLY A 192 4.02 -11.73 -16.78
C GLY A 192 3.78 -11.08 -18.15
N ILE A 193 3.82 -11.85 -19.25
CA ILE A 193 3.50 -11.34 -20.59
C ILE A 193 2.06 -10.83 -20.65
N ILE A 194 1.10 -11.60 -20.12
CA ILE A 194 -0.31 -11.23 -20.13
C ILE A 194 -0.54 -9.93 -19.35
N ILE A 195 0.00 -9.85 -18.12
CA ILE A 195 -0.14 -8.65 -17.29
C ILE A 195 0.53 -7.44 -17.94
N ALA A 196 1.72 -7.61 -18.51
CA ALA A 196 2.43 -6.55 -19.21
C ALA A 196 1.62 -6.02 -20.42
N ALA A 197 1.03 -6.92 -21.22
CA ALA A 197 0.21 -6.54 -22.37
C ALA A 197 -1.06 -5.78 -21.98
N ILE A 198 -1.78 -6.26 -20.94
CA ILE A 198 -2.99 -5.59 -20.43
C ILE A 198 -2.62 -4.22 -19.83
N SER A 199 -1.52 -4.16 -19.06
CA SER A 199 -1.03 -2.91 -18.49
C SER A 199 -0.66 -1.90 -19.57
N ALA A 200 0.05 -2.32 -20.62
CA ALA A 200 0.39 -1.46 -21.76
C ALA A 200 -0.86 -0.85 -22.40
N PHE A 201 -1.88 -1.66 -22.64
CA PHE A 201 -3.16 -1.20 -23.18
C PHE A 201 -3.82 -0.13 -22.29
N VAL A 202 -3.82 -0.33 -20.96
CA VAL A 202 -4.41 0.65 -20.03
C VAL A 202 -3.55 1.92 -19.95
N PHE A 203 -2.23 1.80 -19.91
CA PHE A 203 -1.31 2.95 -19.83
C PHE A 203 -1.38 3.89 -21.04
N LEU A 204 -1.63 3.36 -22.23
CA LEU A 204 -1.85 4.16 -23.44
C LEU A 204 -3.05 5.11 -23.33
N GLY A 205 -4.05 4.79 -22.52
CA GLY A 205 -5.22 5.64 -22.28
C GLY A 205 -5.01 6.75 -21.25
N GLY A 206 -3.83 6.83 -20.63
CA GLY A 206 -3.46 7.86 -19.68
C GLY A 206 -4.23 7.79 -18.35
N ILE A 207 -4.12 8.86 -17.55
CA ILE A 207 -4.66 8.95 -16.19
C ILE A 207 -6.18 8.69 -16.15
N GLN A 208 -6.93 9.20 -17.11
CA GLN A 208 -8.40 9.04 -17.18
C GLN A 208 -8.81 7.57 -17.34
N ARG A 209 -8.09 6.81 -18.16
CA ARG A 209 -8.37 5.37 -18.35
C ARG A 209 -8.01 4.58 -17.11
N ILE A 210 -6.87 4.88 -16.48
CA ILE A 210 -6.45 4.26 -15.22
C ILE A 210 -7.54 4.48 -14.17
N ALA A 211 -7.98 5.72 -13.97
CA ALA A 211 -9.03 6.05 -13.01
C ALA A 211 -10.37 5.36 -13.30
N ALA A 212 -10.76 5.26 -14.57
CA ALA A 212 -11.99 4.57 -14.97
C ALA A 212 -11.95 3.05 -14.74
N VAL A 213 -10.77 2.44 -14.88
CA VAL A 213 -10.58 1.01 -14.57
C VAL A 213 -10.58 0.79 -13.06
N THR A 214 -9.82 1.57 -12.30
CA THR A 214 -9.71 1.41 -10.85
C THR A 214 -11.04 1.68 -10.13
N GLU A 215 -11.83 2.65 -10.60
CA GLU A 215 -13.17 2.96 -10.06
C GLU A 215 -14.11 1.76 -10.05
N LYS A 216 -14.02 0.90 -11.05
CA LYS A 216 -14.83 -0.32 -11.17
C LYS A 216 -14.18 -1.52 -10.49
N LEU A 217 -12.87 -1.65 -10.63
CA LEU A 217 -12.12 -2.81 -10.16
C LEU A 217 -12.07 -2.87 -8.63
N VAL A 218 -11.86 -1.73 -7.96
CA VAL A 218 -11.68 -1.66 -6.51
C VAL A 218 -12.88 -2.19 -5.72
N PRO A 219 -14.13 -1.77 -5.97
CA PRO A 219 -15.28 -2.33 -5.25
C PRO A 219 -15.47 -3.84 -5.49
N ILE A 220 -15.23 -4.30 -6.72
CA ILE A 220 -15.38 -5.73 -7.08
C ILE A 220 -14.35 -6.57 -6.34
N MET A 221 -13.07 -6.17 -6.37
CA MET A 221 -11.99 -6.93 -5.72
C MET A 221 -12.15 -6.96 -4.20
N ALA A 222 -12.54 -5.83 -3.59
CA ALA A 222 -12.76 -5.75 -2.16
C ALA A 222 -13.94 -6.63 -1.72
N LEU A 223 -15.07 -6.56 -2.43
CA LEU A 223 -16.24 -7.37 -2.14
C LEU A 223 -15.94 -8.87 -2.28
N LEU A 224 -15.28 -9.28 -3.37
CA LEU A 224 -14.90 -10.67 -3.60
C LEU A 224 -14.05 -11.22 -2.45
N TYR A 225 -13.02 -10.46 -2.06
CA TYR A 225 -12.11 -10.88 -1.00
C TYR A 225 -12.77 -10.91 0.38
N ILE A 226 -13.59 -9.91 0.71
CA ILE A 226 -14.32 -9.86 1.99
C ILE A 226 -15.32 -11.02 2.09
N VAL A 227 -16.09 -11.30 1.04
CA VAL A 227 -17.06 -12.41 1.04
C VAL A 227 -16.36 -13.75 1.20
N GLY A 228 -15.29 -14.01 0.43
CA GLY A 228 -14.52 -15.24 0.57
C GLY A 228 -13.83 -15.36 1.93
N GLY A 229 -13.31 -14.26 2.46
CA GLY A 229 -12.69 -14.21 3.79
C GLY A 229 -13.68 -14.46 4.91
N LEU A 230 -14.87 -13.85 4.86
CA LEU A 230 -15.96 -14.11 5.81
C LEU A 230 -16.39 -15.59 5.78
N ALA A 231 -16.45 -16.20 4.60
CA ALA A 231 -16.74 -17.61 4.47
C ALA A 231 -15.70 -18.47 5.24
N VAL A 232 -14.39 -18.21 5.07
CA VAL A 232 -13.35 -18.89 5.87
C VAL A 232 -13.58 -18.70 7.37
N LEU A 233 -13.82 -17.44 7.80
CA LEU A 233 -13.99 -17.12 9.23
C LEU A 233 -15.25 -17.78 9.84
N VAL A 234 -16.31 -17.96 9.06
CA VAL A 234 -17.49 -18.72 9.52
C VAL A 234 -17.11 -20.17 9.83
N PHE A 235 -16.34 -20.83 8.96
CA PHE A 235 -15.86 -22.20 9.25
C PHE A 235 -14.85 -22.25 10.40
N ARG A 236 -14.09 -21.17 10.60
CA ARG A 236 -13.07 -21.05 11.66
C ARG A 236 -13.53 -20.21 12.86
N ILE A 237 -14.82 -19.95 13.02
CA ILE A 237 -15.38 -19.04 14.04
C ILE A 237 -14.92 -19.39 15.46
N LYS A 238 -14.75 -20.67 15.76
CA LYS A 238 -14.26 -21.16 17.06
C LYS A 238 -12.86 -20.64 17.41
N TYR A 239 -12.02 -20.40 16.40
CA TYR A 239 -10.63 -19.97 16.57
C TYR A 239 -10.44 -18.45 16.45
N VAL A 240 -11.48 -17.69 16.12
CA VAL A 240 -11.40 -16.22 16.01
C VAL A 240 -11.02 -15.56 17.34
N PRO A 241 -11.59 -15.92 18.50
CA PRO A 241 -11.17 -15.36 19.78
C PRO A 241 -9.70 -15.66 20.11
N GLU A 242 -9.24 -16.88 19.85
CA GLU A 242 -7.83 -17.28 20.03
C GLU A 242 -6.91 -16.45 19.11
N THR A 243 -7.32 -16.24 17.86
CA THR A 243 -6.59 -15.40 16.88
C THR A 243 -6.37 -13.99 17.40
N PHE A 244 -7.40 -13.33 17.92
CA PHE A 244 -7.24 -12.01 18.55
C PHE A 244 -6.33 -12.08 19.78
N GLY A 245 -6.49 -13.11 20.60
CA GLY A 245 -5.60 -13.36 21.74
C GLY A 245 -4.13 -13.46 21.32
N MET A 246 -3.84 -14.17 20.22
CA MET A 246 -2.49 -14.31 19.67
C MET A 246 -1.95 -12.96 19.17
N ILE A 247 -2.77 -12.17 18.44
CA ILE A 247 -2.35 -10.85 17.95
C ILE A 247 -1.94 -9.94 19.11
N PHE A 248 -2.76 -9.81 20.14
CA PHE A 248 -2.46 -8.95 21.28
C PHE A 248 -1.34 -9.48 22.17
N LYS A 249 -1.34 -10.78 22.48
CA LYS A 249 -0.31 -11.39 23.31
C LYS A 249 1.07 -11.30 22.68
N TYR A 250 1.20 -11.71 21.42
CA TYR A 250 2.48 -11.74 20.75
C TYR A 250 2.95 -10.37 20.25
N ALA A 251 2.12 -9.34 20.31
CA ALA A 251 2.54 -7.96 20.08
C ALA A 251 3.55 -7.46 21.15
N PHE A 252 3.43 -7.96 22.40
CA PHE A 252 4.24 -7.53 23.53
C PHE A 252 5.11 -8.67 24.12
N GLN A 253 4.73 -9.90 23.86
CA GLN A 253 5.43 -11.11 24.28
C GLN A 253 5.63 -12.04 23.07
N PRO A 254 6.38 -11.62 22.05
CA PRO A 254 6.66 -12.50 20.91
C PRO A 254 7.48 -13.67 21.41
N ASN A 255 6.83 -14.79 21.64
CA ASN A 255 7.48 -16.01 22.08
C ASN A 255 8.37 -16.58 21.00
N ALA A 256 9.24 -17.50 21.40
CA ALA A 256 10.25 -18.25 20.69
C ALA A 256 9.85 -18.92 19.36
N ILE A 257 8.68 -18.61 18.80
CA ILE A 257 8.28 -19.01 17.44
C ILE A 257 9.30 -18.49 16.40
N ILE A 258 9.98 -17.38 16.73
CA ILE A 258 10.93 -16.74 15.80
C ILE A 258 12.39 -17.11 16.12
N GLY A 259 12.65 -17.74 17.29
CA GLY A 259 14.02 -17.95 17.79
C GLY A 259 14.71 -16.63 18.13
N GLY A 260 15.41 -16.58 19.24
CA GLY A 260 16.10 -15.37 19.71
C GLY A 260 15.59 -14.88 21.06
N GLY A 261 16.30 -13.93 21.67
CA GLY A 261 15.87 -13.30 22.93
C GLY A 261 14.61 -12.46 22.76
N ILE A 262 13.83 -12.29 23.84
CA ILE A 262 12.55 -11.55 23.85
C ILE A 262 12.68 -10.16 23.23
N GLY A 263 13.79 -9.45 23.47
CA GLY A 263 14.01 -8.11 22.91
C GLY A 263 14.18 -8.09 21.39
N TYR A 264 14.85 -9.10 20.83
CA TYR A 264 15.02 -9.24 19.38
C TYR A 264 13.69 -9.55 18.71
N ALA A 265 12.91 -10.46 19.26
CA ALA A 265 11.61 -10.84 18.72
C ALA A 265 10.61 -9.67 18.75
N LEU A 266 10.60 -8.87 19.83
CA LEU A 266 9.77 -7.67 19.93
C LEU A 266 10.18 -6.60 18.88
N LYS A 267 11.48 -6.36 18.74
CA LYS A 267 12.01 -5.46 17.70
C LYS A 267 11.57 -5.92 16.31
N THR A 268 11.66 -7.22 16.03
CA THR A 268 11.28 -7.80 14.73
C THR A 268 9.77 -7.63 14.48
N ALA A 269 8.91 -7.90 15.46
CA ALA A 269 7.47 -7.72 15.33
C ALA A 269 7.11 -6.25 15.05
N ILE A 270 7.72 -5.30 15.74
CA ILE A 270 7.51 -3.86 15.52
C ILE A 270 8.00 -3.46 14.12
N SER A 271 9.23 -3.82 13.77
CA SER A 271 9.84 -3.46 12.49
C SER A 271 9.04 -4.03 11.30
N GLN A 272 8.65 -5.29 11.36
CA GLN A 272 7.82 -5.90 10.32
C GLN A 272 6.43 -5.27 10.26
N GLY A 273 5.82 -4.98 11.41
CA GLY A 273 4.54 -4.29 11.47
C GLY A 273 4.59 -2.91 10.82
N VAL A 274 5.60 -2.10 11.14
CA VAL A 274 5.76 -0.74 10.56
C VAL A 274 6.10 -0.82 9.08
N LYS A 275 7.07 -1.65 8.68
CA LYS A 275 7.52 -1.82 7.29
C LYS A 275 6.39 -2.30 6.38
N ARG A 276 5.70 -3.36 6.77
CA ARG A 276 4.61 -3.95 5.98
C ARG A 276 3.32 -3.14 6.06
N GLY A 277 3.05 -2.49 7.20
CA GLY A 277 1.96 -1.52 7.33
C GLY A 277 2.11 -0.35 6.39
N LEU A 278 3.31 0.27 6.33
CA LEU A 278 3.61 1.33 5.36
C LEU A 278 3.44 0.85 3.90
N PHE A 279 3.98 -0.33 3.59
CA PHE A 279 3.87 -0.89 2.24
C PHE A 279 2.41 -1.12 1.81
N SER A 280 1.52 -1.46 2.76
CA SER A 280 0.10 -1.67 2.51
C SER A 280 -0.64 -0.34 2.38
N ASN A 281 -0.69 0.46 3.43
CA ASN A 281 -1.56 1.64 3.49
C ASN A 281 -0.96 2.94 2.93
N GLU A 282 0.33 2.95 2.63
CA GLU A 282 1.09 4.04 2.02
C GLU A 282 1.07 5.38 2.79
N ALA A 283 0.54 5.43 4.02
CA ALA A 283 0.43 6.66 4.80
C ALA A 283 1.79 7.20 5.25
N GLY A 284 2.15 8.39 4.82
CA GLY A 284 3.47 8.99 5.05
C GLY A 284 4.49 8.67 3.97
N MET A 285 4.14 7.85 2.98
CA MET A 285 5.00 7.49 1.85
C MET A 285 5.03 8.57 0.76
N GLY A 286 3.96 9.36 0.65
CA GLY A 286 3.85 10.41 -0.35
C GLY A 286 3.36 9.91 -1.72
N SER A 287 2.85 8.71 -1.82
CA SER A 287 2.37 8.10 -3.07
C SER A 287 0.94 8.54 -3.41
N THR A 288 -0.02 8.23 -2.54
CA THR A 288 -1.45 8.53 -2.76
C THR A 288 -1.81 10.00 -2.87
N PRO A 289 -1.03 10.98 -2.32
CA PRO A 289 -1.26 12.40 -2.58
C PRO A 289 -1.37 12.77 -4.06
N HIS A 290 -0.74 12.01 -4.95
CA HIS A 290 -0.88 12.21 -6.40
C HIS A 290 -2.32 12.00 -6.88
N ALA A 291 -2.99 10.95 -6.43
CA ALA A 291 -4.40 10.72 -6.74
C ALA A 291 -5.30 11.75 -6.06
N HIS A 292 -5.05 12.03 -4.78
CA HIS A 292 -5.85 12.98 -4.02
C HIS A 292 -5.75 14.42 -4.52
N ALA A 293 -4.61 14.82 -5.10
CA ALA A 293 -4.45 16.13 -5.74
C ALA A 293 -5.40 16.32 -6.94
N LEU A 294 -5.65 15.25 -7.68
CA LEU A 294 -6.51 15.27 -8.89
C LEU A 294 -8.00 15.39 -8.56
N ALA A 295 -8.41 15.14 -7.30
CA ALA A 295 -9.81 15.16 -6.90
C ALA A 295 -10.41 16.56 -7.02
N ASN A 296 -11.57 16.65 -7.65
CA ASN A 296 -12.33 17.89 -7.75
C ASN A 296 -13.24 18.01 -6.51
N VAL A 297 -12.77 18.76 -5.51
CA VAL A 297 -13.45 19.02 -4.24
C VAL A 297 -13.44 20.50 -3.91
N GLU A 298 -14.45 20.98 -3.18
CA GLU A 298 -14.55 22.38 -2.78
C GLU A 298 -13.53 22.76 -1.70
N LYS A 299 -13.30 21.85 -0.75
CA LYS A 299 -12.41 22.08 0.40
C LYS A 299 -11.35 21.01 0.49
N PRO A 300 -10.06 21.38 0.70
CA PRO A 300 -9.00 20.40 0.92
C PRO A 300 -9.29 19.40 2.05
N HIS A 301 -9.99 19.85 3.11
CA HIS A 301 -10.45 19.01 4.21
C HIS A 301 -11.28 17.82 3.73
N ASP A 302 -12.14 18.02 2.75
CA ASP A 302 -13.04 16.98 2.23
C ASP A 302 -12.27 15.80 1.64
N GLN A 303 -11.21 16.09 0.91
CA GLN A 303 -10.35 15.04 0.37
C GLN A 303 -9.44 14.41 1.46
N GLY A 304 -9.04 15.19 2.45
CA GLY A 304 -8.29 14.68 3.60
C GLY A 304 -9.06 13.62 4.39
N VAL A 305 -10.35 13.87 4.70
CA VAL A 305 -11.16 12.88 5.43
C VAL A 305 -11.48 11.65 4.58
N VAL A 306 -11.59 11.81 3.26
CA VAL A 306 -11.77 10.69 2.32
C VAL A 306 -10.50 9.82 2.28
N ALA A 307 -9.31 10.44 2.22
CA ALA A 307 -8.04 9.73 2.20
C ALA A 307 -7.83 8.87 3.46
N MET A 308 -8.17 9.39 4.65
CA MET A 308 -8.02 8.62 5.88
C MET A 308 -8.94 7.38 5.93
N ILE A 309 -10.11 7.42 5.29
CA ILE A 309 -10.97 6.24 5.17
C ILE A 309 -10.34 5.21 4.21
N GLY A 310 -9.57 5.63 3.21
CA GLY A 310 -8.78 4.72 2.38
C GLY A 310 -7.84 3.85 3.22
N VAL A 311 -7.07 4.45 4.13
CA VAL A 311 -6.20 3.71 5.07
C VAL A 311 -6.99 2.79 6.00
N PHE A 312 -8.16 3.24 6.47
CA PHE A 312 -9.04 2.41 7.29
C PHE A 312 -9.49 1.16 6.52
N ILE A 313 -9.96 1.31 5.29
CA ILE A 313 -10.39 0.19 4.43
C ILE A 313 -9.22 -0.75 4.16
N ASP A 314 -8.06 -0.20 3.79
CA ASP A 314 -6.86 -0.99 3.50
C ASP A 314 -6.46 -1.87 4.68
N THR A 315 -6.20 -1.27 5.84
CA THR A 315 -5.56 -1.98 6.95
C THR A 315 -6.57 -2.60 7.91
N PHE A 316 -7.57 -1.85 8.36
CA PHE A 316 -8.51 -2.37 9.37
C PHE A 316 -9.57 -3.31 8.79
N VAL A 317 -9.84 -3.24 7.47
CA VAL A 317 -10.78 -4.15 6.82
C VAL A 317 -10.02 -5.23 6.05
N VAL A 318 -9.33 -4.88 4.97
CA VAL A 318 -8.78 -5.87 4.03
C VAL A 318 -7.58 -6.64 4.63
N LEU A 319 -6.60 -5.93 5.16
CA LEU A 319 -5.42 -6.57 5.75
C LEU A 319 -5.78 -7.36 7.00
N THR A 320 -6.66 -6.83 7.85
CA THR A 320 -7.16 -7.55 9.04
C THR A 320 -7.89 -8.83 8.63
N MET A 321 -8.66 -8.82 7.54
CA MET A 321 -9.28 -10.03 7.00
C MET A 321 -8.22 -11.10 6.69
N THR A 322 -7.15 -10.75 5.98
CA THR A 322 -6.04 -11.67 5.71
C THR A 322 -5.42 -12.20 7.00
N ALA A 323 -5.15 -11.32 7.97
CA ALA A 323 -4.56 -11.72 9.24
C ALA A 323 -5.44 -12.70 10.01
N LEU A 324 -6.74 -12.44 10.10
CA LEU A 324 -7.68 -13.33 10.78
C LEU A 324 -7.77 -14.69 10.08
N ILE A 325 -7.82 -14.72 8.75
CA ILE A 325 -7.84 -15.95 7.96
C ILE A 325 -6.56 -16.76 8.21
N VAL A 326 -5.41 -16.16 7.99
CA VAL A 326 -4.11 -16.85 8.10
C VAL A 326 -3.86 -17.34 9.52
N ILE A 327 -4.09 -16.51 10.53
CA ILE A 327 -3.81 -16.89 11.92
C ILE A 327 -4.80 -17.95 12.41
N SER A 328 -6.11 -17.81 12.12
CA SER A 328 -7.13 -18.77 12.54
C SER A 328 -7.00 -20.14 11.90
N THR A 329 -6.40 -20.21 10.70
CA THR A 329 -6.25 -21.47 9.96
C THR A 329 -4.88 -22.13 10.15
N LEU A 330 -3.80 -21.33 10.15
CA LEU A 330 -2.45 -21.87 10.14
C LEU A 330 -1.76 -21.85 11.50
N TYR A 331 -2.16 -20.98 12.43
CA TYR A 331 -1.52 -20.84 13.75
C TYR A 331 -2.41 -21.30 14.91
N ALA A 332 -3.71 -21.04 14.86
CA ALA A 332 -4.61 -21.36 15.95
C ALA A 332 -5.02 -22.84 15.93
N GLY A 333 -5.19 -23.42 17.11
CA GLY A 333 -5.61 -24.80 17.28
C GLY A 333 -4.62 -25.81 16.71
N ASP A 334 -5.04 -26.52 15.67
CA ASP A 334 -4.29 -27.57 14.97
C ASP A 334 -3.58 -27.09 13.70
N GLY A 335 -3.41 -25.77 13.56
CA GLY A 335 -2.78 -25.17 12.40
C GLY A 335 -1.34 -25.64 12.17
N ILE A 336 -0.92 -25.76 10.92
CA ILE A 336 0.40 -26.29 10.54
C ILE A 336 1.58 -25.48 11.09
N LEU A 337 1.35 -24.21 11.46
CA LEU A 337 2.32 -23.32 12.08
C LEU A 337 2.12 -23.16 13.60
N ALA A 338 1.22 -23.92 14.23
CA ALA A 338 0.95 -23.85 15.66
C ALA A 338 2.17 -24.22 16.51
N SER A 339 3.03 -25.11 16.02
CA SER A 339 4.28 -25.53 16.67
C SER A 339 5.53 -24.77 16.21
N GLY A 340 5.38 -23.75 15.35
CA GLY A 340 6.48 -22.97 14.79
C GLY A 340 6.59 -23.09 13.27
N ALA A 341 7.82 -23.07 12.73
CA ALA A 341 8.03 -23.14 11.30
C ALA A 341 7.60 -24.48 10.70
N ALA A 342 6.95 -24.45 9.53
CA ALA A 342 6.60 -25.62 8.74
C ALA A 342 7.34 -25.59 7.40
N GLU A 343 7.75 -26.76 6.93
CA GLU A 343 8.43 -26.91 5.65
C GLU A 343 7.48 -26.56 4.50
N GLY A 344 7.99 -25.87 3.49
CA GLY A 344 7.22 -25.48 2.30
C GLY A 344 6.27 -24.30 2.50
N VAL A 345 6.27 -23.63 3.65
CA VAL A 345 5.49 -22.41 3.91
C VAL A 345 6.35 -21.18 3.71
N ASP A 346 5.91 -20.29 2.83
CA ASP A 346 6.49 -18.97 2.61
C ASP A 346 5.41 -17.88 2.49
N LYS A 347 5.83 -16.61 2.49
CA LYS A 347 4.92 -15.47 2.44
C LYS A 347 4.01 -15.44 1.20
N THR A 348 4.43 -16.08 0.10
CA THR A 348 3.69 -16.04 -1.17
C THR A 348 2.58 -17.08 -1.24
N ASN A 349 2.72 -18.20 -0.51
CA ASN A 349 1.74 -19.29 -0.52
C ASN A 349 0.86 -19.36 0.74
N MET A 350 1.19 -18.66 1.82
CA MET A 350 0.45 -18.73 3.10
C MET A 350 -1.04 -18.48 2.96
N ALA A 351 -1.44 -17.44 2.20
CA ALA A 351 -2.87 -17.16 2.00
C ALA A 351 -3.56 -18.29 1.23
N GLN A 352 -2.89 -18.85 0.21
CA GLN A 352 -3.40 -19.99 -0.53
C GLN A 352 -3.56 -21.24 0.36
N LEU A 353 -2.57 -21.52 1.21
CA LEU A 353 -2.64 -22.59 2.20
C LEU A 353 -3.80 -22.38 3.19
N ALA A 354 -3.98 -21.14 3.66
CA ALA A 354 -5.04 -20.78 4.58
C ALA A 354 -6.44 -21.04 4.00
N PHE A 355 -6.71 -20.58 2.78
CA PHE A 355 -7.98 -20.84 2.10
C PHE A 355 -8.13 -22.32 1.72
N SER A 356 -7.05 -22.96 1.31
CA SER A 356 -7.06 -24.39 0.93
C SER A 356 -7.34 -25.32 2.10
N SER A 357 -6.96 -24.94 3.32
CA SER A 357 -7.26 -25.70 4.54
C SER A 357 -8.78 -25.80 4.82
N VAL A 358 -9.57 -24.84 4.29
CA VAL A 358 -11.03 -24.81 4.48
C VAL A 358 -11.77 -25.32 3.24
N PHE A 359 -11.36 -24.91 2.03
CA PHE A 359 -12.10 -25.20 0.80
C PHE A 359 -11.44 -26.22 -0.11
N GLY A 360 -10.30 -26.80 0.31
CA GLY A 360 -9.48 -27.68 -0.50
C GLY A 360 -8.56 -26.92 -1.47
N SER A 361 -7.49 -27.59 -1.90
CA SER A 361 -6.40 -26.95 -2.68
C SER A 361 -6.85 -26.35 -4.01
N GLY A 362 -7.76 -27.00 -4.72
CA GLY A 362 -8.26 -26.50 -6.01
C GLY A 362 -8.99 -25.17 -5.88
N VAL A 363 -9.95 -25.09 -4.94
CA VAL A 363 -10.77 -23.88 -4.74
C VAL A 363 -9.97 -22.80 -4.02
N GLY A 364 -9.26 -23.13 -2.94
CA GLY A 364 -8.52 -22.17 -2.12
C GLY A 364 -7.41 -21.48 -2.91
N ASN A 365 -6.57 -22.25 -3.61
CA ASN A 365 -5.48 -21.70 -4.42
C ASN A 365 -6.01 -20.81 -5.54
N SER A 366 -7.06 -21.25 -6.24
CA SER A 366 -7.67 -20.49 -7.36
C SER A 366 -8.30 -19.19 -6.88
N PHE A 367 -9.03 -19.23 -5.77
CA PHE A 367 -9.66 -18.04 -5.19
C PHE A 367 -8.63 -16.96 -4.84
N VAL A 368 -7.57 -17.34 -4.11
CA VAL A 368 -6.52 -16.40 -3.72
C VAL A 368 -5.75 -15.88 -4.94
N ALA A 369 -5.46 -16.72 -5.93
CA ALA A 369 -4.80 -16.29 -7.16
C ALA A 369 -5.63 -15.24 -7.93
N ILE A 370 -6.95 -15.42 -8.02
CA ILE A 370 -7.86 -14.45 -8.66
C ILE A 370 -7.93 -13.15 -7.85
N CYS A 371 -8.07 -13.23 -6.52
CA CYS A 371 -8.06 -12.04 -5.67
C CYS A 371 -6.75 -11.27 -5.79
N LEU A 372 -5.62 -11.98 -5.74
CA LEU A 372 -4.30 -11.36 -5.84
C LEU A 372 -4.07 -10.76 -7.23
N LEU A 373 -4.58 -11.39 -8.29
CA LEU A 373 -4.56 -10.81 -9.64
C LEU A 373 -5.25 -9.44 -9.66
N PHE A 374 -6.46 -9.33 -9.10
CA PHE A 374 -7.17 -8.05 -9.06
C PHE A 374 -6.48 -7.01 -8.18
N PHE A 375 -6.04 -7.39 -6.99
CA PHE A 375 -5.35 -6.51 -6.04
C PHE A 375 -4.04 -6.00 -6.63
N ALA A 376 -3.17 -6.89 -7.05
CA ALA A 376 -1.87 -6.51 -7.57
C ALA A 376 -1.95 -5.78 -8.91
N PHE A 377 -2.88 -6.16 -9.79
CA PHE A 377 -3.07 -5.46 -11.05
C PHE A 377 -3.59 -4.04 -10.85
N SER A 378 -4.56 -3.82 -9.95
CA SER A 378 -5.01 -2.47 -9.61
C SER A 378 -3.88 -1.60 -9.07
N THR A 379 -2.98 -2.19 -8.25
CA THR A 379 -1.82 -1.49 -7.71
C THR A 379 -0.80 -1.13 -8.80
N ILE A 380 -0.55 -2.00 -9.77
CA ILE A 380 0.27 -1.67 -10.95
C ILE A 380 -0.27 -0.41 -11.65
N LEU A 381 -1.59 -0.31 -11.80
CA LEU A 381 -2.21 0.84 -12.45
C LEU A 381 -2.04 2.13 -11.64
N GLY A 382 -2.32 2.08 -10.34
CA GLY A 382 -2.17 3.23 -9.45
C GLY A 382 -0.73 3.71 -9.35
N TRP A 383 0.21 2.80 -9.13
CA TRP A 383 1.63 3.12 -8.99
C TRP A 383 2.26 3.62 -10.28
N ASN A 384 1.86 3.06 -11.43
CA ASN A 384 2.29 3.61 -12.72
C ASN A 384 1.85 5.07 -12.90
N MET A 385 0.63 5.42 -12.51
CA MET A 385 0.15 6.80 -12.56
C MET A 385 1.01 7.73 -11.70
N PHE A 386 1.38 7.31 -10.49
CA PHE A 386 2.23 8.11 -9.59
C PHE A 386 3.63 8.33 -10.18
N GLY A 387 4.24 7.26 -10.72
CA GLY A 387 5.50 7.36 -11.45
C GLY A 387 5.41 8.31 -12.65
N LYS A 388 4.34 8.19 -13.44
CA LYS A 388 4.11 9.02 -14.63
C LYS A 388 4.04 10.51 -14.32
N ILE A 389 3.34 10.91 -13.24
CA ILE A 389 3.26 12.31 -12.79
C ILE A 389 4.64 12.83 -12.41
N ASN A 390 5.49 12.02 -11.77
CA ASN A 390 6.83 12.43 -11.38
C ASN A 390 7.82 12.46 -12.56
N VAL A 391 7.65 11.58 -13.55
CA VAL A 391 8.39 11.65 -14.82
C VAL A 391 8.03 12.93 -15.58
N GLU A 392 6.75 13.30 -15.63
CA GLU A 392 6.30 14.55 -16.24
C GLU A 392 6.89 15.77 -15.53
N TYR A 393 6.96 15.72 -14.20
CA TYR A 393 7.59 16.78 -13.40
C TYR A 393 9.09 16.97 -13.71
N LEU A 394 9.86 15.87 -13.86
CA LEU A 394 11.31 15.91 -14.09
C LEU A 394 11.68 16.18 -15.54
N PHE A 395 10.99 15.55 -16.48
CA PHE A 395 11.42 15.44 -17.88
C PHE A 395 10.37 15.97 -18.89
N GLY A 396 9.20 16.37 -18.39
CA GLY A 396 8.08 16.85 -19.21
C GLY A 396 7.22 15.74 -19.79
N LYS A 397 6.08 16.12 -20.37
CA LYS A 397 5.01 15.22 -20.84
C LYS A 397 5.48 14.18 -21.88
N LYS A 398 6.42 14.55 -22.76
CA LYS A 398 6.93 13.63 -23.82
C LYS A 398 7.65 12.40 -23.23
N ALA A 399 8.33 12.55 -22.08
CA ALA A 399 9.04 11.44 -21.43
C ALA A 399 8.10 10.38 -20.86
N THR A 400 6.83 10.69 -20.63
CA THR A 400 5.87 9.75 -20.04
C THR A 400 5.57 8.54 -20.92
N ALA A 401 5.70 8.68 -22.25
CA ALA A 401 5.55 7.55 -23.18
C ALA A 401 6.71 6.56 -23.02
N VAL A 402 7.96 7.07 -22.99
CA VAL A 402 9.16 6.25 -22.78
C VAL A 402 9.11 5.55 -21.43
N TYR A 403 8.73 6.28 -20.38
CA TYR A 403 8.52 5.71 -19.04
C TYR A 403 7.51 4.55 -19.07
N SER A 404 6.38 4.70 -19.75
CA SER A 404 5.35 3.65 -19.82
C SER A 404 5.88 2.37 -20.47
N VAL A 405 6.69 2.48 -21.54
CA VAL A 405 7.32 1.33 -22.20
C VAL A 405 8.30 0.64 -21.24
N ILE A 406 9.14 1.41 -20.55
CA ILE A 406 10.09 0.87 -19.58
C ILE A 406 9.33 0.19 -18.43
N ALA A 407 8.27 0.80 -17.89
CA ALA A 407 7.46 0.24 -16.83
C ALA A 407 6.83 -1.11 -17.24
N VAL A 408 6.34 -1.24 -18.47
CA VAL A 408 5.82 -2.51 -19.00
C VAL A 408 6.93 -3.59 -19.05
N ALA A 409 8.15 -3.24 -19.44
CA ALA A 409 9.28 -4.15 -19.41
C ALA A 409 9.61 -4.61 -17.98
N PHE A 410 9.56 -3.70 -16.98
CA PHE A 410 9.77 -4.05 -15.57
C PHE A 410 8.66 -4.95 -15.02
N ILE A 411 7.40 -4.76 -15.42
CA ILE A 411 6.30 -5.67 -15.07
C ILE A 411 6.62 -7.09 -15.53
N PHE A 412 7.07 -7.27 -16.77
CA PHE A 412 7.48 -8.59 -17.26
C PHE A 412 8.68 -9.15 -16.51
N LEU A 413 9.74 -8.34 -16.34
CA LEU A 413 10.95 -8.76 -15.63
C LEU A 413 10.67 -9.20 -14.18
N GLY A 414 9.71 -8.54 -13.51
CA GLY A 414 9.28 -8.90 -12.16
C GLY A 414 8.79 -10.34 -12.05
N SER A 415 8.08 -10.83 -13.04
CA SER A 415 7.60 -12.22 -13.08
C SER A 415 8.72 -13.27 -13.28
N CYS A 416 9.90 -12.83 -13.75
CA CYS A 416 11.04 -13.69 -14.04
C CYS A 416 12.11 -13.70 -12.95
N LEU A 417 12.09 -12.73 -12.02
CA LEU A 417 13.10 -12.57 -10.98
C LEU A 417 12.73 -13.28 -9.68
N SER A 418 13.75 -13.46 -8.81
CA SER A 418 13.52 -14.01 -7.48
C SER A 418 12.69 -13.05 -6.62
N ASN A 419 11.76 -13.63 -5.86
CA ASN A 419 10.87 -12.91 -4.97
C ASN A 419 11.62 -12.00 -3.98
N ASP A 420 12.67 -12.50 -3.33
CA ASP A 420 13.40 -11.77 -2.29
C ASP A 420 14.08 -10.50 -2.80
N LEU A 421 14.78 -10.57 -3.94
CA LEU A 421 15.45 -9.42 -4.50
C LEU A 421 14.47 -8.32 -4.88
N VAL A 422 13.33 -8.69 -5.51
CA VAL A 422 12.31 -7.76 -5.95
C VAL A 422 11.69 -7.03 -4.75
N TRP A 423 11.36 -7.76 -3.68
CA TRP A 423 10.83 -7.19 -2.45
C TRP A 423 11.83 -6.26 -1.74
N GLU A 424 13.09 -6.68 -1.60
CA GLU A 424 14.10 -5.88 -0.89
C GLU A 424 14.43 -4.57 -1.62
N LEU A 425 14.52 -4.60 -2.95
CA LEU A 425 14.71 -3.37 -3.74
C LEU A 425 13.51 -2.40 -3.61
N THR A 426 12.31 -2.95 -3.67
CA THR A 426 11.09 -2.13 -3.50
C THR A 426 11.05 -1.49 -2.12
N ASP A 427 11.34 -2.25 -1.08
CA ASP A 427 11.38 -1.74 0.30
C ASP A 427 12.40 -0.61 0.44
N MET A 428 13.61 -0.76 -0.12
CA MET A 428 14.65 0.25 -0.05
C MET A 428 14.20 1.59 -0.65
N PHE A 429 13.68 1.58 -1.86
CA PHE A 429 13.25 2.82 -2.52
C PHE A 429 11.99 3.41 -1.89
N ASN A 430 11.04 2.58 -1.41
CA ASN A 430 9.89 3.05 -0.66
C ASN A 430 10.31 3.80 0.61
N GLN A 431 11.28 3.29 1.34
CA GLN A 431 11.76 3.91 2.57
C GLN A 431 12.50 5.23 2.30
N LEU A 432 13.26 5.30 1.21
CA LEU A 432 13.97 6.52 0.81
C LEU A 432 13.01 7.66 0.45
N MET A 433 11.86 7.38 -0.17
CA MET A 433 10.89 8.44 -0.52
C MET A 433 10.14 9.00 0.69
N VAL A 434 10.02 8.24 1.80
CA VAL A 434 9.39 8.70 3.05
C VAL A 434 10.11 9.90 3.64
N ILE A 435 11.45 9.93 3.57
CA ILE A 435 12.27 10.96 4.21
C ILE A 435 11.90 12.37 3.72
N PRO A 436 12.02 12.71 2.43
CA PRO A 436 11.67 14.04 1.93
C PRO A 436 10.20 14.37 2.12
N ASN A 437 9.32 13.38 2.03
CA ASN A 437 7.89 13.56 2.23
C ASN A 437 7.58 14.02 3.65
N VAL A 438 8.03 13.27 4.66
CA VAL A 438 7.75 13.58 6.07
C VAL A 438 8.35 14.91 6.49
N ILE A 439 9.57 15.24 6.03
CA ILE A 439 10.20 16.54 6.30
C ILE A 439 9.31 17.69 5.81
N ALA A 440 8.77 17.59 4.59
CA ALA A 440 7.87 18.61 4.04
C ALA A 440 6.53 18.68 4.78
N LEU A 441 5.95 17.53 5.16
CA LEU A 441 4.72 17.48 5.95
C LEU A 441 4.88 18.20 7.29
N VAL A 442 5.97 17.95 7.99
CA VAL A 442 6.28 18.59 9.28
C VAL A 442 6.41 20.11 9.10
N ALA A 443 7.15 20.56 8.08
CA ALA A 443 7.34 21.98 7.79
C ALA A 443 6.02 22.71 7.47
N LEU A 444 5.08 22.04 6.79
CA LEU A 444 3.79 22.61 6.40
C LEU A 444 2.64 22.26 7.36
N SER A 445 2.94 21.69 8.52
CA SER A 445 1.92 21.23 9.49
C SER A 445 0.92 22.32 9.90
N GLY A 446 1.36 23.61 9.90
CA GLY A 446 0.49 24.75 10.19
C GLY A 446 -0.67 24.92 9.20
N LEU A 447 -0.44 24.63 7.90
CA LEU A 447 -1.49 24.67 6.87
C LEU A 447 -2.52 23.57 7.10
N VAL A 448 -2.06 22.38 7.43
CA VAL A 448 -2.92 21.23 7.73
C VAL A 448 -3.84 21.51 8.91
N VAL A 449 -3.27 22.06 10.00
CA VAL A 449 -4.02 22.41 11.21
C VAL A 449 -5.11 23.45 10.94
N LYS A 450 -4.83 24.45 10.08
CA LYS A 450 -5.83 25.45 9.67
C LYS A 450 -7.02 24.79 8.97
N CYS A 451 -6.78 23.81 8.10
CA CYS A 451 -7.84 23.07 7.41
C CYS A 451 -8.63 22.16 8.37
N ALA A 452 -7.96 21.52 9.32
CA ALA A 452 -8.59 20.62 10.28
C ALA A 452 -9.47 21.34 11.34
N LYS A 453 -9.28 22.64 11.54
CA LYS A 453 -10.06 23.48 12.48
C LYS A 453 -11.33 24.07 11.87
N ARG A 454 -11.42 24.14 10.54
CA ARG A 454 -12.62 24.67 9.86
C ARG A 454 -13.73 23.62 9.90
N LYS A 455 -14.67 23.79 10.81
CA LYS A 455 -16.04 23.30 10.71
C LYS A 455 -16.90 24.36 10.06
#